data_78a4c13a1d67d0c12524ac37b40e2b39
#
_entry.id   78a4c13a1d67d0c12524ac37b40e2b39
#
_cell.length_a   1.000
_cell.length_b   1.000
_cell.length_c   1.000
_cell.angle_alpha   90.00
_cell.angle_beta   90.00
_cell.angle_gamma   90.00
#
_symmetry.space_group_name_H-M   'P 1'
#
loop_
_entity.id
_entity.type
_entity.pdbx_description
1 polymer ?
#
loop_
_entity_poly.entity_id
_entity_poly.type
_entity_poly.pdbx_seq_one_letter_code
_entity_poly.pdbx_strand_id
1 'polypeptide(L)'
;MEKISNDYRENVRVLDGLLGVGRSCDMVSRDYLIGGRRARLWVVDGFGSDSILERMGAFWLTLKPENVVGLTEMQDFLDRYITFSESNVTFDISDAVTSVFLGKSLLAVEGLAGVALMDAKGYPSRSVHEPPDGKVLRGSHDGFVEAVVPNMALLRRRIRDPHLTMEGHKVGSRTHNDAVLCYLDDKVDQDLLRKLRGKLLGL
;
A
#
# COMPACT_ATOMS: atom_id res chain seq x y z
N MET A 1 -19.59 -8.07 9.69
CA MET A 1 -18.61 -7.42 8.78
C MET A 1 -18.79 -5.91 8.92
N GLU A 2 -17.72 -5.22 9.20
CA GLU A 2 -17.73 -3.77 9.38
C GLU A 2 -17.79 -3.12 7.99
N LYS A 3 -18.75 -2.20 7.79
CA LYS A 3 -18.99 -1.57 6.50
C LYS A 3 -18.30 -0.21 6.42
N ILE A 4 -17.98 0.20 5.20
CA ILE A 4 -17.54 1.55 4.90
C ILE A 4 -18.66 2.51 5.31
N SER A 5 -18.33 3.48 6.17
CA SER A 5 -19.23 4.52 6.69
C SER A 5 -19.46 5.61 5.63
N ASN A 6 -20.53 6.39 5.81
CA ASN A 6 -20.70 7.62 5.05
C ASN A 6 -19.81 8.76 5.54
N ASP A 7 -19.15 8.60 6.69
CA ASP A 7 -18.16 9.56 7.20
C ASP A 7 -16.77 9.24 6.64
N TYR A 8 -16.30 10.08 5.73
CA TYR A 8 -14.97 10.00 5.15
C TYR A 8 -13.85 9.96 6.19
N ARG A 9 -13.93 10.77 7.25
CA ARG A 9 -12.88 10.86 8.28
C ARG A 9 -12.79 9.57 9.09
N GLU A 10 -13.95 9.00 9.40
CA GLU A 10 -14.02 7.70 10.08
C GLU A 10 -13.41 6.59 9.22
N ASN A 11 -13.78 6.53 7.94
CA ASN A 11 -13.20 5.56 7.00
C ASN A 11 -11.67 5.69 6.91
N VAL A 12 -11.15 6.92 6.78
CA VAL A 12 -9.71 7.17 6.75
C VAL A 12 -9.05 6.68 8.03
N ARG A 13 -9.60 6.99 9.20
CA ARG A 13 -9.05 6.58 10.50
C ARG A 13 -9.01 5.06 10.65
N VAL A 14 -10.10 4.38 10.27
CA VAL A 14 -10.22 2.93 10.39
C VAL A 14 -9.28 2.23 9.41
N LEU A 15 -9.27 2.66 8.14
CA LEU A 15 -8.41 2.08 7.11
C LEU A 15 -6.92 2.33 7.38
N ASP A 16 -6.53 3.53 7.82
CA ASP A 16 -5.15 3.83 8.24
C ASP A 16 -4.68 2.86 9.35
N GLY A 17 -5.53 2.63 10.35
CA GLY A 17 -5.24 1.73 11.45
C GLY A 17 -5.07 0.27 11.01
N LEU A 18 -6.01 -0.24 10.21
CA LEU A 18 -6.01 -1.62 9.73
C LEU A 18 -4.90 -1.89 8.70
N LEU A 19 -4.62 -0.93 7.84
CA LEU A 19 -3.54 -1.02 6.85
C LEU A 19 -2.15 -0.77 7.46
N GLY A 20 -2.09 -0.21 8.67
CA GLY A 20 -0.82 0.07 9.35
C GLY A 20 -0.07 1.29 8.82
N VAL A 21 -0.80 2.30 8.32
CA VAL A 21 -0.21 3.58 7.88
C VAL A 21 0.54 4.24 9.04
N GLY A 22 1.80 4.64 8.80
CA GLY A 22 2.68 5.20 9.84
C GLY A 22 3.31 4.16 10.77
N ARG A 23 2.89 2.89 10.72
CA ARG A 23 3.49 1.76 11.47
C ARG A 23 4.36 0.88 10.58
N SER A 24 3.88 0.55 9.38
CA SER A 24 4.60 -0.24 8.40
C SER A 24 5.08 0.65 7.26
N CYS A 25 6.39 0.68 7.00
CA CYS A 25 6.98 1.60 6.02
C CYS A 25 6.67 1.22 4.57
N ASP A 26 6.17 0.02 4.32
CA ASP A 26 5.70 -0.41 3.00
C ASP A 26 4.25 0.03 2.71
N MET A 27 3.53 0.54 3.71
CA MET A 27 2.18 1.06 3.51
C MET A 27 2.23 2.58 3.29
N VAL A 28 1.98 3.00 2.06
CA VAL A 28 1.99 4.41 1.65
C VAL A 28 0.57 4.91 1.48
N SER A 29 0.31 6.10 2.02
CA SER A 29 -0.94 6.82 1.75
C SER A 29 -0.65 8.23 1.23
N ARG A 30 -1.50 8.72 0.33
CA ARG A 30 -1.41 10.07 -0.21
C ARG A 30 -2.77 10.75 -0.24
N ASP A 31 -2.80 11.97 0.27
CA ASP A 31 -3.99 12.82 0.20
C ASP A 31 -4.03 13.61 -1.11
N TYR A 32 -5.24 13.72 -1.66
CA TYR A 32 -5.56 14.51 -2.84
C TYR A 32 -6.72 15.46 -2.55
N LEU A 33 -6.80 16.52 -3.34
CA LEU A 33 -7.98 17.37 -3.45
C LEU A 33 -8.54 17.20 -4.87
N ILE A 34 -9.64 16.45 -5.00
CA ILE A 34 -10.25 16.10 -6.28
C ILE A 34 -11.53 16.90 -6.45
N GLY A 35 -11.53 17.88 -7.35
CA GLY A 35 -12.67 18.76 -7.54
C GLY A 35 -13.16 19.42 -6.25
N GLY A 36 -12.24 19.79 -5.35
CA GLY A 36 -12.55 20.39 -4.05
C GLY A 36 -12.95 19.39 -2.95
N ARG A 37 -13.05 18.09 -3.24
CA ARG A 37 -13.31 17.03 -2.26
C ARG A 37 -12.00 16.41 -1.78
N ARG A 38 -11.88 16.13 -0.47
CA ARG A 38 -10.74 15.39 0.06
C ARG A 38 -10.81 13.94 -0.42
N ALA A 39 -9.65 13.41 -0.80
CA ALA A 39 -9.52 12.02 -1.16
C ALA A 39 -8.21 11.46 -0.60
N ARG A 40 -8.19 10.17 -0.31
CA ARG A 40 -6.99 9.46 0.13
C ARG A 40 -6.81 8.19 -0.66
N LEU A 41 -5.60 8.01 -1.15
CA LEU A 41 -5.12 6.82 -1.84
C LEU A 41 -4.22 6.02 -0.91
N TRP A 42 -4.40 4.71 -0.84
CA TRP A 42 -3.51 3.76 -0.15
C TRP A 42 -2.95 2.78 -1.14
N VAL A 43 -1.66 2.51 -1.01
CA VAL A 43 -0.92 1.55 -1.84
C VAL A 43 0.15 0.85 -1.00
N VAL A 44 0.48 -0.38 -1.38
CA VAL A 44 1.68 -1.04 -0.87
C VAL A 44 2.85 -0.63 -1.76
N ASP A 45 3.92 -0.11 -1.15
CA ASP A 45 5.13 0.29 -1.85
C ASP A 45 5.76 -0.89 -2.60
N GLY A 46 6.12 -0.67 -3.85
CA GLY A 46 6.64 -1.71 -4.73
C GLY A 46 5.59 -2.67 -5.31
N PHE A 47 4.29 -2.47 -5.04
CA PHE A 47 3.21 -3.24 -5.68
C PHE A 47 2.58 -2.48 -6.84
N GLY A 48 2.42 -1.17 -6.70
CA GLY A 48 1.85 -0.30 -7.73
C GLY A 48 2.87 0.11 -8.78
N SER A 49 2.38 0.40 -9.97
CA SER A 49 3.17 1.09 -10.99
C SER A 49 3.15 2.59 -10.69
N ASP A 50 4.29 3.14 -10.26
CA ASP A 50 4.43 4.56 -9.93
C ASP A 50 3.97 5.45 -11.09
N SER A 51 4.36 5.11 -12.32
CA SER A 51 4.00 5.88 -13.52
C SER A 51 2.48 5.89 -13.81
N ILE A 52 1.77 4.86 -13.40
CA ILE A 52 0.32 4.77 -13.55
C ILE A 52 -0.36 5.59 -12.46
N LEU A 53 0.04 5.42 -11.20
CA LEU A 53 -0.50 6.15 -10.07
C LEU A 53 -0.22 7.65 -10.18
N GLU A 54 0.97 8.01 -10.65
CA GLU A 54 1.33 9.40 -10.90
C GLU A 54 0.45 10.05 -11.98
N ARG A 55 0.24 9.39 -13.12
CA ARG A 55 -0.66 9.88 -14.19
C ARG A 55 -2.09 10.04 -13.72
N MET A 56 -2.59 9.07 -12.95
CA MET A 56 -3.94 9.17 -12.37
C MET A 56 -4.04 10.33 -11.40
N GLY A 57 -3.10 10.44 -10.49
CA GLY A 57 -3.05 11.55 -9.53
C GLY A 57 -2.97 12.90 -10.23
N ALA A 58 -2.12 13.04 -11.25
CA ALA A 58 -2.03 14.24 -12.06
C ALA A 58 -3.37 14.59 -12.74
N PHE A 59 -4.06 13.59 -13.31
CA PHE A 59 -5.39 13.78 -13.91
C PHE A 59 -6.42 14.21 -12.87
N TRP A 60 -6.50 13.57 -11.71
CA TRP A 60 -7.46 13.94 -10.67
C TRP A 60 -7.28 15.36 -10.16
N LEU A 61 -6.05 15.86 -10.12
CA LEU A 61 -5.74 17.24 -9.74
C LEU A 61 -6.22 18.28 -10.76
N THR A 62 -6.56 17.86 -11.99
CA THR A 62 -7.16 18.76 -13.00
C THR A 62 -8.68 18.87 -12.87
N LEU A 63 -9.32 17.97 -12.13
CA LEU A 63 -10.77 17.96 -11.96
C LEU A 63 -11.20 19.18 -11.13
N LYS A 64 -12.24 19.85 -11.65
CA LYS A 64 -12.84 21.02 -11.00
C LYS A 64 -14.08 20.62 -10.21
N PRO A 65 -14.58 21.49 -9.29
CA PRO A 65 -15.80 21.22 -8.53
C PRO A 65 -17.01 20.83 -9.39
N GLU A 66 -17.19 21.46 -10.54
CA GLU A 66 -18.26 21.14 -11.48
C GLU A 66 -18.23 19.72 -12.02
N ASN A 67 -17.05 19.08 -12.07
CA ASN A 67 -16.89 17.70 -12.53
C ASN A 67 -17.41 16.67 -11.51
N VAL A 68 -17.38 17.01 -10.23
CA VAL A 68 -17.71 16.08 -9.13
C VAL A 68 -18.99 16.49 -8.36
N VAL A 69 -19.55 17.66 -8.67
CA VAL A 69 -20.81 18.11 -8.07
C VAL A 69 -21.93 17.13 -8.45
N GLY A 70 -22.77 16.76 -7.48
CA GLY A 70 -23.86 15.81 -7.68
C GLY A 70 -23.47 14.33 -7.68
N LEU A 71 -22.18 13.99 -7.63
CA LEU A 71 -21.77 12.61 -7.41
C LEU A 71 -21.95 12.23 -5.94
N THR A 72 -22.64 11.13 -5.69
CA THR A 72 -22.89 10.56 -4.35
C THR A 72 -22.32 9.14 -4.22
N GLU A 73 -22.12 8.45 -5.32
CA GLU A 73 -21.65 7.08 -5.36
C GLU A 73 -20.22 7.00 -5.92
N MET A 74 -19.40 6.15 -5.31
CA MET A 74 -18.03 5.88 -5.80
C MET A 74 -18.05 5.21 -7.19
N GLN A 75 -19.11 4.46 -7.51
CA GLN A 75 -19.27 3.82 -8.82
C GLN A 75 -19.34 4.86 -9.95
N ASP A 76 -20.11 5.94 -9.78
CA ASP A 76 -20.21 7.02 -10.76
C ASP A 76 -18.85 7.72 -10.98
N PHE A 77 -18.07 7.87 -9.91
CA PHE A 77 -16.72 8.43 -9.98
C PHE A 77 -15.77 7.48 -10.72
N LEU A 78 -15.85 6.18 -10.40
CA LEU A 78 -15.07 5.13 -11.06
C LEU A 78 -15.32 5.13 -12.57
N ASP A 79 -16.58 5.11 -12.98
CA ASP A 79 -16.95 5.00 -14.39
C ASP A 79 -16.52 6.22 -15.21
N ARG A 80 -16.42 7.40 -14.58
CA ARG A 80 -16.06 8.65 -15.27
C ARG A 80 -14.57 8.99 -15.21
N TYR A 81 -13.88 8.65 -14.12
CA TYR A 81 -12.57 9.21 -13.81
C TYR A 81 -11.49 8.18 -13.46
N ILE A 82 -11.82 6.89 -13.52
CA ILE A 82 -10.87 5.79 -13.33
C ILE A 82 -10.87 4.93 -14.59
N THR A 83 -9.75 4.93 -15.31
CA THR A 83 -9.63 4.28 -16.63
C THR A 83 -9.15 2.83 -16.55
N PHE A 84 -8.99 2.28 -15.36
CA PHE A 84 -8.55 0.89 -15.21
C PHE A 84 -9.67 -0.09 -15.47
N SER A 85 -9.41 -1.07 -16.35
CA SER A 85 -10.35 -2.14 -16.67
C SER A 85 -10.67 -3.05 -15.47
N GLU A 86 -9.70 -3.27 -14.59
CA GLU A 86 -9.85 -4.07 -13.37
C GLU A 86 -10.02 -3.18 -12.14
N SER A 87 -11.14 -2.46 -12.11
CA SER A 87 -11.53 -1.62 -10.98
C SER A 87 -12.92 -2.00 -10.51
N ASN A 88 -13.15 -1.92 -9.21
CA ASN A 88 -14.46 -2.18 -8.61
C ASN A 88 -14.65 -1.34 -7.35
N VAL A 89 -15.89 -1.16 -6.93
CA VAL A 89 -16.25 -0.52 -5.67
C VAL A 89 -16.53 -1.59 -4.63
N THR A 90 -16.11 -1.33 -3.40
CA THR A 90 -16.50 -2.14 -2.24
C THR A 90 -17.07 -1.27 -1.12
N PHE A 91 -17.96 -1.87 -0.34
CA PHE A 91 -18.57 -1.29 0.86
C PHE A 91 -18.16 -2.05 2.12
N ASP A 92 -17.28 -3.03 1.98
CA ASP A 92 -16.80 -3.89 3.07
C ASP A 92 -15.35 -3.56 3.41
N ILE A 93 -15.09 -3.23 4.69
CA ILE A 93 -13.75 -2.87 5.18
C ILE A 93 -12.78 -4.04 5.05
N SER A 94 -13.21 -5.26 5.34
CA SER A 94 -12.36 -6.45 5.26
C SER A 94 -11.94 -6.74 3.82
N ASP A 95 -12.87 -6.59 2.87
CA ASP A 95 -12.56 -6.72 1.43
C ASP A 95 -11.59 -5.64 0.97
N ALA A 96 -11.80 -4.38 1.39
CA ALA A 96 -10.91 -3.26 1.08
C ALA A 96 -9.48 -3.55 1.57
N VAL A 97 -9.32 -3.92 2.85
CA VAL A 97 -8.02 -4.21 3.46
C VAL A 97 -7.33 -5.41 2.78
N THR A 98 -8.07 -6.50 2.59
CA THR A 98 -7.54 -7.70 1.92
C THR A 98 -7.07 -7.39 0.51
N SER A 99 -7.86 -6.62 -0.25
CA SER A 99 -7.54 -6.24 -1.63
C SER A 99 -6.26 -5.41 -1.73
N VAL A 100 -6.00 -4.52 -0.76
CA VAL A 100 -4.74 -3.75 -0.71
C VAL A 100 -3.55 -4.68 -0.51
N PHE A 101 -3.62 -5.63 0.43
CA PHE A 101 -2.55 -6.62 0.62
C PHE A 101 -2.42 -7.64 -0.52
N LEU A 102 -3.44 -7.75 -1.38
CA LEU A 102 -3.37 -8.47 -2.65
C LEU A 102 -2.77 -7.61 -3.79
N GLY A 103 -2.45 -6.34 -3.53
CA GLY A 103 -1.75 -5.43 -4.43
C GLY A 103 -2.64 -4.46 -5.21
N LYS A 104 -3.93 -4.33 -4.86
CA LYS A 104 -4.76 -3.26 -5.39
C LYS A 104 -4.47 -1.95 -4.68
N SER A 105 -4.67 -0.85 -5.39
CA SER A 105 -4.70 0.49 -4.80
C SER A 105 -6.13 0.80 -4.34
N LEU A 106 -6.27 1.44 -3.19
CA LEU A 106 -7.56 1.80 -2.59
C LEU A 106 -7.74 3.32 -2.60
N LEU A 107 -8.88 3.81 -3.08
CA LEU A 107 -9.21 5.23 -3.08
C LEU A 107 -10.53 5.48 -2.34
N ALA A 108 -10.50 6.40 -1.38
CA ALA A 108 -11.69 6.99 -0.77
C ALA A 108 -11.81 8.46 -1.19
N VAL A 109 -13.02 8.92 -1.47
CA VAL A 109 -13.31 10.32 -1.81
C VAL A 109 -14.44 10.81 -0.91
N GLU A 110 -14.26 11.99 -0.33
CA GLU A 110 -15.24 12.62 0.56
C GLU A 110 -16.58 12.83 -0.14
N GLY A 111 -17.66 12.41 0.54
CA GLY A 111 -19.03 12.55 0.03
C GLY A 111 -19.41 11.54 -1.05
N LEU A 112 -18.60 10.51 -1.26
CA LEU A 112 -18.95 9.35 -2.11
C LEU A 112 -19.15 8.11 -1.24
N ALA A 113 -20.22 7.37 -1.50
CA ALA A 113 -20.49 6.10 -0.82
C ALA A 113 -19.62 4.98 -1.40
N GLY A 114 -18.98 4.22 -0.51
CA GLY A 114 -18.03 3.16 -0.88
C GLY A 114 -16.62 3.65 -1.14
N VAL A 115 -15.73 2.71 -1.46
CA VAL A 115 -14.33 2.96 -1.81
C VAL A 115 -13.97 2.23 -3.09
N ALA A 116 -13.10 2.81 -3.92
CA ALA A 116 -12.66 2.20 -5.17
C ALA A 116 -11.39 1.36 -4.96
N LEU A 117 -11.41 0.17 -5.52
CA LEU A 117 -10.27 -0.74 -5.64
C LEU A 117 -9.79 -0.74 -7.09
N MET A 118 -8.51 -0.47 -7.31
CA MET A 118 -7.91 -0.33 -8.63
C MET A 118 -6.72 -1.28 -8.77
N ASP A 119 -6.71 -2.13 -9.78
CA ASP A 119 -5.58 -3.01 -10.06
C ASP A 119 -4.50 -2.27 -10.86
N ALA A 120 -3.78 -1.38 -10.19
CA ALA A 120 -2.66 -0.61 -10.76
C ALA A 120 -1.32 -1.33 -10.57
N LYS A 121 -1.31 -2.67 -10.52
CA LYS A 121 -0.10 -3.46 -10.26
C LYS A 121 0.98 -3.21 -11.32
N GLY A 122 2.16 -2.95 -10.84
CA GLY A 122 3.37 -2.86 -11.64
C GLY A 122 4.49 -3.52 -10.85
N TYR A 123 4.37 -4.83 -10.62
CA TYR A 123 5.45 -5.54 -9.94
C TYR A 123 6.77 -5.25 -10.65
N PRO A 124 7.82 -4.80 -9.93
CA PRO A 124 9.14 -4.79 -10.50
C PRO A 124 9.45 -6.23 -10.93
N SER A 125 9.23 -6.54 -12.21
CA SER A 125 9.63 -7.82 -12.76
C SER A 125 11.12 -7.72 -13.02
N ARG A 126 11.91 -8.40 -12.21
CA ARG A 126 13.25 -8.75 -12.59
C ARG A 126 13.16 -9.51 -13.91
N SER A 127 13.98 -9.14 -14.89
CA SER A 127 14.40 -10.13 -15.88
C SER A 127 14.98 -11.31 -15.09
N VAL A 128 14.41 -12.49 -15.26
CA VAL A 128 14.74 -13.69 -14.48
C VAL A 128 16.22 -14.01 -14.71
N HIS A 129 17.12 -13.53 -13.85
CA HIS A 129 18.44 -14.06 -13.69
C HIS A 129 18.41 -15.00 -12.49
N GLU A 130 18.45 -16.28 -12.81
CA GLU A 130 18.73 -17.33 -11.82
C GLU A 130 20.09 -17.03 -11.17
N PRO A 131 20.22 -17.01 -9.84
CA PRO A 131 21.55 -16.92 -9.21
C PRO A 131 22.41 -18.07 -9.73
N PRO A 132 23.66 -17.82 -10.16
CA PRO A 132 24.52 -18.85 -10.71
C PRO A 132 24.84 -19.98 -9.71
N ASP A 133 24.83 -19.67 -8.41
CA ASP A 133 25.14 -20.60 -7.33
C ASP A 133 23.91 -20.86 -6.44
N GLY A 134 23.44 -22.11 -6.42
CA GLY A 134 22.34 -22.54 -5.55
C GLY A 134 21.03 -22.90 -6.26
N LYS A 135 21.12 -23.45 -7.47
CA LYS A 135 19.94 -23.97 -8.19
C LYS A 135 19.24 -25.03 -7.36
N VAL A 136 18.09 -24.67 -6.79
CA VAL A 136 17.16 -25.63 -6.18
C VAL A 136 16.30 -26.22 -7.29
N LEU A 137 16.33 -27.54 -7.45
CA LEU A 137 15.52 -28.28 -8.43
C LEU A 137 14.01 -28.14 -8.22
N ARG A 138 13.57 -27.72 -7.05
CA ARG A 138 12.17 -27.41 -6.68
C ARG A 138 12.15 -26.30 -5.63
N GLY A 139 11.43 -25.21 -5.89
CA GLY A 139 11.25 -24.11 -4.95
C GLY A 139 11.11 -22.77 -5.65
N SER A 140 11.01 -21.72 -4.86
CA SER A 140 10.92 -20.35 -5.37
C SER A 140 12.30 -19.89 -5.83
N HIS A 141 12.36 -19.39 -7.07
CA HIS A 141 13.58 -18.82 -7.67
C HIS A 141 13.74 -17.31 -7.34
N ASP A 142 12.87 -16.76 -6.47
CA ASP A 142 12.96 -15.37 -6.07
C ASP A 142 13.97 -15.21 -4.94
N GLY A 143 14.96 -14.36 -5.11
CA GLY A 143 15.96 -13.98 -4.11
C GLY A 143 15.91 -12.49 -3.80
N PHE A 144 16.45 -12.10 -2.65
CA PHE A 144 16.65 -10.69 -2.32
C PHE A 144 17.64 -10.05 -3.28
N VAL A 145 17.44 -8.74 -3.48
CA VAL A 145 18.31 -7.88 -4.29
C VAL A 145 18.90 -6.79 -3.40
N GLU A 146 19.80 -5.97 -3.95
CA GLU A 146 20.50 -4.93 -3.19
C GLU A 146 19.57 -3.82 -2.69
N ALA A 147 18.46 -3.55 -3.40
CA ALA A 147 17.49 -2.51 -3.03
C ALA A 147 16.47 -3.04 -2.03
N VAL A 148 16.15 -2.24 -1.01
CA VAL A 148 15.28 -2.64 0.10
C VAL A 148 13.80 -2.74 -0.31
N VAL A 149 13.29 -1.82 -1.13
CA VAL A 149 11.86 -1.77 -1.51
C VAL A 149 11.41 -3.02 -2.27
N PRO A 150 12.12 -3.51 -3.32
CA PRO A 150 11.79 -4.78 -3.96
C PRO A 150 11.78 -5.97 -3.01
N ASN A 151 12.68 -5.99 -2.01
CA ASN A 151 12.73 -7.05 -1.01
C ASN A 151 11.52 -7.01 -0.06
N MET A 152 11.10 -5.82 0.37
CA MET A 152 9.86 -5.63 1.15
C MET A 152 8.64 -6.08 0.35
N ALA A 153 8.53 -5.67 -0.91
CA ALA A 153 7.44 -6.07 -1.79
C ALA A 153 7.40 -7.60 -2.00
N LEU A 154 8.58 -8.24 -2.11
CA LEU A 154 8.68 -9.69 -2.19
C LEU A 154 8.14 -10.39 -0.93
N LEU A 155 8.51 -9.91 0.25
CA LEU A 155 8.00 -10.43 1.52
C LEU A 155 6.50 -10.21 1.65
N ARG A 156 6.01 -9.00 1.38
CA ARG A 156 4.58 -8.66 1.46
C ARG A 156 3.75 -9.51 0.49
N ARG A 157 4.24 -9.77 -0.72
CA ARG A 157 3.55 -10.62 -1.70
C ARG A 157 3.39 -12.07 -1.22
N ARG A 158 4.33 -12.56 -0.42
CA ARG A 158 4.28 -13.92 0.16
C ARG A 158 3.50 -13.98 1.46
N ILE A 159 3.61 -12.92 2.27
CA ILE A 159 2.95 -12.81 3.58
C ILE A 159 1.94 -11.66 3.48
N ARG A 160 0.73 -11.98 3.07
CA ARG A 160 -0.37 -11.02 2.86
C ARG A 160 -1.17 -10.77 4.13
N ASP A 161 -0.52 -10.87 5.27
CA ASP A 161 -1.11 -10.72 6.59
C ASP A 161 -1.07 -9.24 7.01
N PRO A 162 -2.20 -8.64 7.45
CA PRO A 162 -2.24 -7.28 7.99
C PRO A 162 -1.31 -7.06 9.19
N HIS A 163 -1.01 -8.14 9.94
CA HIS A 163 -0.10 -8.10 11.08
C HIS A 163 1.39 -8.05 10.68
N LEU A 164 1.73 -8.28 9.40
CA LEU A 164 3.10 -8.10 8.95
C LEU A 164 3.46 -6.61 9.01
N THR A 165 4.38 -6.28 9.88
CA THR A 165 4.90 -4.93 10.05
C THR A 165 6.34 -4.86 9.53
N MET A 166 6.62 -3.84 8.75
CA MET A 166 7.94 -3.51 8.24
C MET A 166 8.38 -2.17 8.80
N GLU A 167 9.30 -2.21 9.76
CA GLU A 167 9.78 -1.04 10.48
C GLU A 167 11.10 -0.56 9.88
N GLY A 168 11.08 0.59 9.21
CA GLY A 168 12.25 1.17 8.54
C GLY A 168 13.15 1.94 9.49
N HIS A 169 14.47 1.73 9.38
CA HIS A 169 15.50 2.41 10.16
C HIS A 169 16.61 2.93 9.24
N LYS A 170 17.21 4.07 9.60
CA LYS A 170 18.47 4.52 9.02
C LYS A 170 19.61 4.10 9.96
N VAL A 171 20.56 3.34 9.43
CA VAL A 171 21.66 2.74 10.20
C VAL A 171 23.00 3.30 9.71
N GLY A 172 23.90 3.52 10.65
CA GLY A 172 25.21 4.10 10.39
C GLY A 172 25.20 5.62 10.37
N SER A 173 26.01 6.22 11.27
CA SER A 173 26.08 7.68 11.45
C SER A 173 26.60 8.46 10.24
N ARG A 174 27.27 7.79 9.31
CA ARG A 174 27.83 8.39 8.08
C ARG A 174 27.21 7.83 6.80
N THR A 175 26.86 6.55 6.79
CA THR A 175 26.37 5.86 5.60
C THR A 175 24.87 5.98 5.41
N HIS A 176 24.10 6.13 6.50
CA HIS A 176 22.63 6.24 6.51
C HIS A 176 21.94 5.13 5.70
N ASN A 177 22.45 3.89 5.83
CA ASN A 177 21.89 2.75 5.13
C ASN A 177 20.47 2.44 5.57
N ASP A 178 19.62 2.03 4.63
CA ASP A 178 18.29 1.55 4.93
C ASP A 178 18.35 0.13 5.53
N ALA A 179 17.73 -0.04 6.69
CA ALA A 179 17.51 -1.34 7.32
C ALA A 179 16.03 -1.46 7.68
N VAL A 180 15.46 -2.65 7.48
CA VAL A 180 14.04 -2.89 7.77
C VAL A 180 13.90 -4.11 8.68
N LEU A 181 13.24 -3.92 9.82
CA LEU A 181 12.78 -5.02 10.68
C LEU A 181 11.41 -5.50 10.19
N CYS A 182 11.33 -6.78 9.80
CA CYS A 182 10.08 -7.41 9.37
C CYS A 182 9.63 -8.41 10.44
N TYR A 183 8.40 -8.28 10.92
CA TYR A 183 7.84 -9.15 11.95
C TYR A 183 6.30 -9.20 11.89
N LEU A 184 5.71 -10.24 12.44
CA LEU A 184 4.27 -10.29 12.70
C LEU A 184 4.01 -9.69 14.09
N ASP A 185 3.26 -8.59 14.15
CA ASP A 185 3.08 -7.81 15.38
C ASP A 185 2.29 -8.56 16.47
N ASP A 186 1.45 -9.53 16.07
CA ASP A 186 0.69 -10.41 16.96
C ASP A 186 1.49 -11.65 17.44
N LYS A 187 2.69 -11.90 16.88
CA LYS A 187 3.51 -13.09 17.19
C LYS A 187 4.90 -12.75 17.75
N VAL A 188 5.40 -11.55 17.48
CA VAL A 188 6.77 -11.18 17.83
C VAL A 188 6.98 -11.10 19.34
N ASP A 189 8.12 -11.61 19.80
CA ASP A 189 8.61 -11.37 21.17
C ASP A 189 9.02 -9.89 21.30
N GLN A 190 8.28 -9.14 22.13
CA GLN A 190 8.48 -7.71 22.32
C GLN A 190 9.82 -7.36 22.99
N ASP A 191 10.37 -8.26 23.80
CA ASP A 191 11.67 -8.06 24.45
C ASP A 191 12.81 -8.24 23.43
N LEU A 192 12.70 -9.23 22.57
CA LEU A 192 13.61 -9.43 21.46
C LEU A 192 13.56 -8.24 20.49
N LEU A 193 12.37 -7.78 20.13
CA LEU A 193 12.17 -6.65 19.22
C LEU A 193 12.81 -5.37 19.78
N ARG A 194 12.63 -5.09 21.09
CA ARG A 194 13.30 -3.97 21.76
C ARG A 194 14.83 -4.06 21.71
N LYS A 195 15.38 -5.26 21.95
CA LYS A 195 16.83 -5.50 21.86
C LYS A 195 17.37 -5.28 20.44
N LEU A 196 16.63 -5.73 19.41
CA LEU A 196 17.01 -5.53 18.00
C LEU A 196 17.00 -4.04 17.64
N ARG A 197 15.94 -3.30 18.00
CA ARG A 197 15.87 -1.85 17.79
C ARG A 197 17.04 -1.13 18.46
N GLY A 198 17.34 -1.47 19.72
CA GLY A 198 18.48 -0.89 20.43
C GLY A 198 19.83 -1.16 19.77
N LYS A 199 20.01 -2.35 19.19
CA LYS A 199 21.24 -2.66 18.44
C LYS A 199 21.32 -1.90 17.12
N LEU A 200 20.23 -1.76 16.38
CA LEU A 200 20.21 -1.01 15.12
C LEU A 200 20.50 0.48 15.32
N LEU A 201 19.96 1.08 16.38
CA LEU A 201 20.18 2.49 16.72
C LEU A 201 21.59 2.77 17.27
N GLY A 202 22.31 1.75 17.70
CA GLY A 202 23.69 1.83 18.19
C GLY A 202 24.78 1.64 17.13
N LEU A 203 24.39 1.39 15.87
CA LEU A 203 25.29 1.27 14.73
C LEU A 203 25.46 2.62 14.02
#